data_08f745ac36bec5f9bcae11d061690a6a
#
_entry.id   08f745ac36bec5f9bcae11d061690a6a
#
_cell.length_a   1.000
_cell.length_b   1.000
_cell.length_c   1.000
_cell.angle_alpha   90.00
_cell.angle_beta   90.00
_cell.angle_gamma   90.00
#
_symmetry.space_group_name_H-M   'P 1'
#
loop_
_entity.id
_entity.type
_entity.pdbx_description
1 polymer ?
#
loop_
_entity_poly.entity_id
_entity_poly.type
_entity_poly.pdbx_seq_one_letter_code
_entity_poly.pdbx_strand_id
1 'polypeptide(L)'
;MSKEVETRYIFVTGGVVSSLGKGIIASSIARLLLSRGYSVTCQKFDPYINIDPGTLNPYEHGECYVTVDGHEADLDLGHYERFTNIKTTRANNVTTGRVYQSVIDKERRGDYLGKTVQIIPHITDEIKRDVKLLGTTGKYDFVITEIGGTVGDIEALPFIEAIRQLRWELGRRCICVHLTYVPYISAAKELKTKPTQHSVKLLQQEGIQPDILVLRTEHQLPPAMLKKVAQFCNVSADAVVQSLDVPTIYEVPLKMHEQRLDNIIIEKTGLEVKGEPDLTKWNDFLDKLKGAKQEVRIGLVGKYVALQDAYKSIDESLLHACAYHDRRLKLDYINSEHITDANVEQLLAGHDGIVVAPGFGQRGIEGKYVALKWCREHDVPTFGICLGMQCMVIEFARNVLGMTDANSTEMDAKTTHNVIDLMEDQKTVTNLGGTMRLGAYACRVKPGTKVAQAYGKTDIEERHRHRFEFNDEYRQQFEDAGMTIAGVNPESGLAEVIELTGKRWYIGTQYHPEYSSTVLNPHPLFMSFISSIIN
;
A
#
# COMPACT_ATOMS: atom_id res chain seq x y z
N MET A 1 22.94 -29.65 -9.36
CA MET A 1 21.61 -29.42 -9.94
C MET A 1 20.76 -28.82 -8.82
N SER A 2 20.44 -27.54 -8.87
CA SER A 2 19.46 -26.92 -7.96
C SER A 2 18.12 -27.63 -8.16
N LYS A 3 17.53 -28.17 -7.11
CA LYS A 3 16.15 -28.68 -7.18
C LYS A 3 15.30 -27.51 -7.69
N GLU A 4 14.66 -27.69 -8.84
CA GLU A 4 13.63 -26.77 -9.30
C GLU A 4 12.59 -26.62 -8.19
N VAL A 5 12.39 -25.41 -7.68
CA VAL A 5 11.41 -25.14 -6.61
C VAL A 5 10.03 -25.30 -7.22
N GLU A 6 9.31 -26.33 -6.80
CA GLU A 6 7.95 -26.55 -7.24
C GLU A 6 6.99 -25.68 -6.43
N THR A 7 6.58 -24.53 -7.01
CA THR A 7 5.77 -23.51 -6.33
C THR A 7 4.40 -24.03 -5.90
N ARG A 8 3.96 -23.62 -4.70
CA ARG A 8 2.60 -23.82 -4.16
C ARG A 8 1.81 -22.53 -4.27
N TYR A 9 0.53 -22.66 -4.56
CA TYR A 9 -0.39 -21.55 -4.76
C TYR A 9 -1.46 -21.54 -3.67
N ILE A 10 -1.59 -20.41 -2.99
CA ILE A 10 -2.58 -20.20 -1.93
C ILE A 10 -3.54 -19.12 -2.43
N PHE A 11 -4.81 -19.46 -2.63
CA PHE A 11 -5.84 -18.50 -2.96
C PHE A 11 -6.55 -18.03 -1.70
N VAL A 12 -6.60 -16.72 -1.50
CA VAL A 12 -7.32 -16.09 -0.40
C VAL A 12 -8.58 -15.46 -0.98
N THR A 13 -9.73 -16.04 -0.69
CA THR A 13 -11.05 -15.57 -1.13
C THR A 13 -11.86 -15.07 0.06
N GLY A 14 -12.89 -14.27 -0.18
CA GLY A 14 -13.76 -13.79 0.88
C GLY A 14 -15.23 -13.78 0.48
N GLY A 15 -16.09 -13.85 1.46
CA GLY A 15 -17.53 -13.79 1.26
C GLY A 15 -18.24 -13.08 2.41
N VAL A 16 -19.56 -12.88 2.27
CA VAL A 16 -20.47 -12.18 3.19
C VAL A 16 -20.41 -10.66 2.99
N VAL A 17 -19.26 -10.00 3.20
CA VAL A 17 -19.10 -8.54 3.07
C VAL A 17 -17.69 -8.21 2.56
N SER A 18 -17.51 -7.01 2.03
CA SER A 18 -16.20 -6.41 1.73
C SER A 18 -15.44 -6.08 3.04
N SER A 19 -14.17 -5.71 2.92
CA SER A 19 -13.34 -5.26 4.05
C SER A 19 -13.18 -6.26 5.21
N LEU A 20 -13.29 -7.56 4.92
CA LEU A 20 -13.06 -8.63 5.92
C LEU A 20 -11.59 -8.75 6.35
N GLY A 21 -10.67 -8.08 5.66
CA GLY A 21 -9.23 -8.16 5.93
C GLY A 21 -8.53 -9.30 5.18
N LYS A 22 -8.96 -9.62 3.95
CA LYS A 22 -8.27 -10.61 3.08
C LYS A 22 -6.79 -10.27 2.90
N GLY A 23 -6.46 -8.99 2.61
CA GLY A 23 -5.09 -8.50 2.44
C GLY A 23 -4.25 -8.71 3.69
N ILE A 24 -4.80 -8.45 4.86
CA ILE A 24 -4.12 -8.66 6.15
C ILE A 24 -3.87 -10.15 6.42
N ILE A 25 -4.83 -11.02 6.11
CA ILE A 25 -4.65 -12.47 6.26
C ILE A 25 -3.63 -13.00 5.24
N ALA A 26 -3.67 -12.55 3.98
CA ALA A 26 -2.68 -12.91 2.97
C ALA A 26 -1.27 -12.48 3.39
N SER A 27 -1.12 -11.24 3.85
CA SER A 27 0.13 -10.68 4.38
C SER A 27 0.63 -11.44 5.62
N SER A 28 -0.29 -11.83 6.52
CA SER A 28 0.04 -12.60 7.73
C SER A 28 0.53 -14.00 7.40
N ILE A 29 -0.12 -14.69 6.46
CA ILE A 29 0.33 -15.98 5.95
C ILE A 29 1.72 -15.84 5.34
N ALA A 30 1.93 -14.81 4.49
CA ALA A 30 3.23 -14.53 3.89
C ALA A 30 4.31 -14.29 4.94
N ARG A 31 4.03 -13.46 5.96
CA ARG A 31 4.97 -13.19 7.06
C ARG A 31 5.36 -14.46 7.81
N LEU A 32 4.40 -15.31 8.15
CA LEU A 32 4.63 -16.56 8.88
C LEU A 32 5.48 -17.53 8.05
N LEU A 33 5.14 -17.73 6.78
CA LEU A 33 5.91 -18.61 5.89
C LEU A 33 7.34 -18.11 5.66
N LEU A 34 7.54 -16.79 5.48
CA LEU A 34 8.86 -16.17 5.41
C LEU A 34 9.66 -16.39 6.70
N SER A 35 9.01 -16.25 7.86
CA SER A 35 9.65 -16.46 9.18
C SER A 35 10.09 -17.91 9.40
N ARG A 36 9.52 -18.86 8.67
CA ARG A 36 9.95 -20.26 8.63
C ARG A 36 11.04 -20.55 7.58
N GLY A 37 11.47 -19.53 6.83
CA GLY A 37 12.52 -19.65 5.81
C GLY A 37 12.02 -20.17 4.46
N TYR A 38 10.72 -20.03 4.14
CA TYR A 38 10.21 -20.21 2.78
C TYR A 38 10.32 -18.91 2.00
N SER A 39 10.51 -19.02 0.68
CA SER A 39 10.41 -17.89 -0.23
C SER A 39 8.96 -17.67 -0.66
N VAL A 40 8.46 -16.44 -0.50
CA VAL A 40 7.04 -16.13 -0.68
C VAL A 40 6.86 -14.84 -1.47
N THR A 41 5.80 -14.77 -2.26
CA THR A 41 5.31 -13.51 -2.83
C THR A 41 3.78 -13.46 -2.77
N CYS A 42 3.22 -12.26 -2.79
CA CYS A 42 1.77 -12.03 -2.81
C CYS A 42 1.33 -11.46 -4.15
N GLN A 43 0.11 -11.77 -4.56
CA GLN A 43 -0.58 -11.18 -5.72
C GLN A 43 -1.96 -10.68 -5.30
N LYS A 44 -2.39 -9.57 -5.90
CA LYS A 44 -3.75 -9.03 -5.79
C LYS A 44 -4.45 -9.15 -7.13
N PHE A 45 -5.63 -9.74 -7.14
CA PHE A 45 -6.50 -9.83 -8.32
C PHE A 45 -7.78 -9.07 -8.05
N ASP A 46 -7.97 -7.96 -8.79
CA ASP A 46 -9.08 -7.03 -8.59
C ASP A 46 -10.15 -7.21 -9.68
N PRO A 47 -11.42 -7.43 -9.30
CA PRO A 47 -12.48 -7.74 -10.25
C PRO A 47 -13.05 -6.53 -10.99
N TYR A 48 -12.58 -5.31 -10.73
CA TYR A 48 -13.06 -4.12 -11.44
C TYR A 48 -12.53 -4.03 -12.89
N ILE A 49 -13.27 -3.30 -13.73
CA ILE A 49 -12.98 -3.15 -15.19
C ILE A 49 -11.86 -2.13 -15.47
N ASN A 50 -11.47 -1.32 -14.51
CA ASN A 50 -10.35 -0.40 -14.68
C ASN A 50 -9.06 -1.18 -15.00
N ILE A 51 -8.23 -0.63 -15.88
CA ILE A 51 -6.92 -1.21 -16.23
C ILE A 51 -5.98 -1.19 -15.01
N ASP A 52 -6.02 -0.09 -14.27
CA ASP A 52 -5.33 0.14 -13.01
C ASP A 52 -6.11 1.18 -12.17
N PRO A 53 -5.76 1.40 -10.88
CA PRO A 53 -6.43 2.37 -10.03
C PRO A 53 -5.91 3.81 -10.18
N GLY A 54 -5.00 4.10 -11.12
CA GLY A 54 -4.33 5.40 -11.23
C GLY A 54 -5.25 6.60 -11.45
N THR A 55 -6.40 6.38 -12.08
CA THR A 55 -7.43 7.41 -12.33
C THR A 55 -8.59 7.36 -11.34
N LEU A 56 -8.58 6.43 -10.39
CA LEU A 56 -9.66 6.28 -9.41
C LEU A 56 -9.62 7.39 -8.35
N ASN A 57 -10.79 7.72 -7.82
CA ASN A 57 -10.89 8.67 -6.73
C ASN A 57 -10.43 8.01 -5.41
N PRO A 58 -9.45 8.60 -4.68
CA PRO A 58 -9.01 8.08 -3.39
C PRO A 58 -10.11 7.91 -2.34
N TYR A 59 -11.21 8.65 -2.44
CA TYR A 59 -12.38 8.46 -1.55
C TYR A 59 -13.14 7.16 -1.79
N GLU A 60 -12.98 6.52 -2.94
CA GLU A 60 -13.67 5.26 -3.25
C GLU A 60 -12.77 4.03 -3.06
N HIS A 61 -11.47 4.18 -3.33
CA HIS A 61 -10.53 3.05 -3.38
C HIS A 61 -9.34 3.15 -2.41
N GLY A 62 -9.23 4.25 -1.64
CA GLY A 62 -8.05 4.52 -0.83
C GLY A 62 -6.86 5.02 -1.67
N GLU A 63 -5.65 4.89 -1.12
CA GLU A 63 -4.45 5.32 -1.84
C GLU A 63 -4.18 4.45 -3.08
N CYS A 64 -3.67 5.09 -4.13
CA CYS A 64 -3.09 4.38 -5.26
C CYS A 64 -1.62 4.08 -4.94
N TYR A 65 -1.30 2.80 -4.74
CA TYR A 65 0.05 2.33 -4.47
C TYR A 65 0.86 2.21 -5.77
N VAL A 66 2.17 2.43 -5.71
CA VAL A 66 3.03 2.29 -6.89
C VAL A 66 4.12 1.26 -6.64
N THR A 67 4.21 0.27 -7.54
CA THR A 67 5.25 -0.77 -7.51
C THR A 67 6.61 -0.22 -7.97
N VAL A 68 7.69 -0.98 -7.72
CA VAL A 68 9.04 -0.53 -8.11
C VAL A 68 9.23 -0.36 -9.62
N ASP A 69 8.50 -1.12 -10.42
CA ASP A 69 8.52 -1.04 -11.89
C ASP A 69 7.46 -0.09 -12.48
N GLY A 70 6.84 0.76 -11.65
CA GLY A 70 5.97 1.84 -12.09
C GLY A 70 4.53 1.44 -12.40
N HIS A 71 4.04 0.33 -11.85
CA HIS A 71 2.63 -0.01 -11.96
C HIS A 71 1.81 0.64 -10.83
N GLU A 72 0.74 1.35 -11.19
CA GLU A 72 -0.27 1.84 -10.26
C GLU A 72 -1.15 0.67 -9.83
N ALA A 73 -1.30 0.46 -8.53
CA ALA A 73 -1.88 -0.73 -7.94
C ALA A 73 -2.77 -0.42 -6.74
N ASP A 74 -3.55 -1.42 -6.32
CA ASP A 74 -4.36 -1.37 -5.12
C ASP A 74 -3.50 -1.24 -3.83
N LEU A 75 -4.05 -0.59 -2.81
CA LEU A 75 -3.40 -0.35 -1.51
C LEU A 75 -2.96 -1.64 -0.78
N ASP A 76 -3.56 -2.78 -1.08
CA ASP A 76 -3.20 -4.07 -0.49
C ASP A 76 -1.75 -4.47 -0.80
N LEU A 77 -1.18 -4.01 -1.93
CA LEU A 77 0.24 -4.23 -2.22
C LEU A 77 1.14 -3.57 -1.16
N GLY A 78 0.73 -2.42 -0.64
CA GLY A 78 1.39 -1.78 0.50
C GLY A 78 1.38 -2.67 1.75
N HIS A 79 0.25 -3.32 2.05
CA HIS A 79 0.19 -4.31 3.14
C HIS A 79 1.16 -5.48 2.91
N TYR A 80 1.20 -6.02 1.67
CA TYR A 80 2.13 -7.11 1.36
C TYR A 80 3.59 -6.70 1.62
N GLU A 81 4.01 -5.53 1.12
CA GLU A 81 5.39 -5.04 1.33
C GLU A 81 5.68 -4.75 2.80
N ARG A 82 4.76 -4.10 3.53
CA ARG A 82 4.94 -3.78 4.96
C ARG A 82 5.14 -5.03 5.82
N PHE A 83 4.42 -6.12 5.52
CA PHE A 83 4.52 -7.37 6.29
C PHE A 83 5.70 -8.23 5.86
N THR A 84 6.04 -8.25 4.58
CA THR A 84 7.05 -9.17 4.03
C THR A 84 8.42 -8.56 3.85
N ASN A 85 8.51 -7.25 3.70
CA ASN A 85 9.70 -6.51 3.28
C ASN A 85 10.16 -6.90 1.86
N ILE A 86 9.26 -7.39 1.01
CA ILE A 86 9.52 -7.80 -0.38
C ILE A 86 8.88 -6.77 -1.30
N LYS A 87 9.67 -6.20 -2.19
CA LYS A 87 9.20 -5.24 -3.19
C LYS A 87 8.28 -5.92 -4.21
N THR A 88 7.17 -5.28 -4.52
CA THR A 88 6.20 -5.73 -5.53
C THR A 88 6.46 -5.11 -6.89
N THR A 89 5.99 -5.80 -7.92
CA THR A 89 6.07 -5.41 -9.32
C THR A 89 4.69 -5.50 -9.99
N ARG A 90 4.59 -5.09 -11.24
CA ARG A 90 3.38 -5.23 -12.06
C ARG A 90 2.79 -6.64 -12.08
N ALA A 91 3.64 -7.67 -11.91
CA ALA A 91 3.20 -9.07 -11.85
C ALA A 91 2.43 -9.41 -10.56
N ASN A 92 2.50 -8.55 -9.56
CA ASN A 92 1.82 -8.74 -8.28
C ASN A 92 0.39 -8.16 -8.23
N ASN A 93 -0.04 -7.41 -9.27
CA ASN A 93 -1.40 -6.90 -9.38
C ASN A 93 -2.00 -7.21 -10.74
N VAL A 94 -3.22 -7.73 -10.77
CA VAL A 94 -3.97 -8.07 -11.98
C VAL A 94 -5.40 -7.57 -11.83
N THR A 95 -5.89 -6.81 -12.81
CA THR A 95 -7.28 -6.33 -12.84
C THR A 95 -8.07 -7.06 -13.95
N THR A 96 -9.39 -7.14 -13.79
CA THR A 96 -10.26 -7.62 -14.86
C THR A 96 -10.04 -6.84 -16.16
N GLY A 97 -9.95 -5.51 -16.08
CA GLY A 97 -9.74 -4.66 -17.27
C GLY A 97 -8.47 -5.04 -18.02
N ARG A 98 -7.36 -5.26 -17.31
CA ARG A 98 -6.09 -5.67 -17.94
C ARG A 98 -6.15 -7.05 -18.57
N VAL A 99 -6.82 -8.01 -17.94
CA VAL A 99 -7.03 -9.36 -18.51
C VAL A 99 -7.85 -9.30 -19.80
N TYR A 100 -8.98 -8.59 -19.76
CA TYR A 100 -9.86 -8.45 -20.92
C TYR A 100 -9.18 -7.69 -22.06
N GLN A 101 -8.48 -6.58 -21.74
CA GLN A 101 -7.72 -5.84 -22.75
C GLN A 101 -6.68 -6.73 -23.44
N SER A 102 -5.92 -7.53 -22.68
CA SER A 102 -4.95 -8.47 -23.24
C SER A 102 -5.58 -9.47 -24.21
N VAL A 103 -6.75 -10.03 -23.86
CA VAL A 103 -7.47 -10.99 -24.71
C VAL A 103 -8.04 -10.29 -25.95
N ILE A 104 -8.60 -9.09 -25.82
CA ILE A 104 -9.12 -8.31 -26.95
C ILE A 104 -7.98 -7.92 -27.90
N ASP A 105 -6.83 -7.48 -27.39
CA ASP A 105 -5.67 -7.14 -28.21
C ASP A 105 -5.15 -8.36 -28.99
N LYS A 106 -5.12 -9.55 -28.37
CA LYS A 106 -4.77 -10.82 -29.04
C LYS A 106 -5.77 -11.17 -30.13
N GLU A 107 -7.06 -10.99 -29.86
CA GLU A 107 -8.11 -11.21 -30.86
C GLU A 107 -7.92 -10.28 -32.08
N ARG A 108 -7.71 -8.99 -31.84
CA ARG A 108 -7.48 -7.98 -32.88
C ARG A 108 -6.22 -8.26 -33.73
N ARG A 109 -5.18 -8.85 -33.14
CA ARG A 109 -3.99 -9.29 -33.90
C ARG A 109 -4.17 -10.60 -34.65
N GLY A 110 -5.27 -11.33 -34.44
CA GLY A 110 -5.52 -12.63 -35.07
C GLY A 110 -4.87 -13.83 -34.38
N ASP A 111 -4.39 -13.67 -33.16
CA ASP A 111 -3.64 -14.70 -32.39
C ASP A 111 -4.49 -15.98 -32.17
N TYR A 112 -5.82 -15.86 -32.21
CA TYR A 112 -6.76 -16.98 -32.04
C TYR A 112 -7.15 -17.68 -33.33
N LEU A 113 -6.57 -17.32 -34.49
CA LEU A 113 -6.73 -18.00 -35.78
C LEU A 113 -8.20 -18.22 -36.20
N GLY A 114 -9.05 -17.20 -35.99
CA GLY A 114 -10.47 -17.22 -36.37
C GLY A 114 -11.38 -17.99 -35.41
N LYS A 115 -10.90 -18.46 -34.25
CA LYS A 115 -11.75 -19.09 -33.24
C LYS A 115 -12.66 -18.07 -32.57
N THR A 116 -13.84 -18.51 -32.14
CA THR A 116 -14.69 -17.71 -31.25
C THR A 116 -14.01 -17.55 -29.90
N VAL A 117 -13.78 -16.31 -29.47
CA VAL A 117 -13.17 -15.99 -28.19
C VAL A 117 -14.26 -15.92 -27.10
N GLN A 118 -14.07 -16.64 -26.00
CA GLN A 118 -15.03 -16.79 -24.92
C GLN A 118 -14.36 -16.62 -23.56
N ILE A 119 -15.12 -16.46 -22.48
CA ILE A 119 -14.59 -16.39 -21.12
C ILE A 119 -13.80 -17.66 -20.80
N ILE A 120 -14.40 -18.83 -21.08
CA ILE A 120 -13.72 -20.12 -21.01
C ILE A 120 -13.47 -20.57 -22.46
N PRO A 121 -12.22 -20.85 -22.87
CA PRO A 121 -11.00 -20.86 -22.05
C PRO A 121 -10.21 -19.54 -22.05
N HIS A 122 -10.50 -18.55 -22.90
CA HIS A 122 -9.54 -17.51 -23.27
C HIS A 122 -9.24 -16.53 -22.10
N ILE A 123 -10.28 -16.05 -21.40
CA ILE A 123 -10.12 -15.19 -20.21
C ILE A 123 -9.54 -16.00 -19.05
N THR A 124 -10.05 -17.22 -18.82
CA THR A 124 -9.57 -18.07 -17.73
C THR A 124 -8.12 -18.50 -17.92
N ASP A 125 -7.68 -18.77 -19.16
CA ASP A 125 -6.28 -19.10 -19.47
C ASP A 125 -5.35 -17.92 -19.25
N GLU A 126 -5.80 -16.69 -19.59
CA GLU A 126 -5.06 -15.46 -19.30
C GLU A 126 -4.89 -15.26 -17.79
N ILE A 127 -5.96 -15.41 -17.00
CA ILE A 127 -5.91 -15.34 -15.54
C ILE A 127 -4.95 -16.41 -14.98
N LYS A 128 -5.06 -17.67 -15.43
CA LYS A 128 -4.17 -18.76 -14.98
C LYS A 128 -2.72 -18.51 -15.34
N ARG A 129 -2.45 -17.89 -16.49
CA ARG A 129 -1.10 -17.46 -16.88
C ARG A 129 -0.55 -16.45 -15.88
N ASP A 130 -1.34 -15.42 -15.54
CA ASP A 130 -0.91 -14.36 -14.63
C ASP A 130 -0.74 -14.88 -13.19
N VAL A 131 -1.58 -15.80 -12.72
CA VAL A 131 -1.37 -16.49 -11.43
C VAL A 131 -0.04 -17.23 -11.42
N LYS A 132 0.25 -18.00 -12.49
CA LYS A 132 1.47 -18.82 -12.56
C LYS A 132 2.74 -18.02 -12.85
N LEU A 133 2.63 -16.77 -13.33
CA LEU A 133 3.76 -15.98 -13.80
C LEU A 133 4.91 -15.89 -12.80
N LEU A 134 4.60 -15.55 -11.53
CA LEU A 134 5.62 -15.45 -10.48
C LEU A 134 6.15 -16.82 -10.06
N GLY A 135 5.30 -17.85 -10.04
CA GLY A 135 5.69 -19.21 -9.70
C GLY A 135 6.63 -19.87 -10.71
N THR A 136 6.48 -19.54 -12.01
CA THR A 136 7.34 -20.08 -13.08
C THR A 136 8.77 -19.52 -13.04
N THR A 137 9.02 -18.48 -12.25
CA THR A 137 10.38 -17.93 -12.06
C THR A 137 11.32 -18.86 -11.29
N GLY A 138 10.78 -19.88 -10.60
CA GLY A 138 11.55 -20.76 -9.71
C GLY A 138 12.09 -20.09 -8.44
N LYS A 139 11.66 -18.86 -8.16
CA LYS A 139 12.15 -18.05 -7.01
C LYS A 139 11.34 -18.26 -5.74
N TYR A 140 10.10 -18.74 -5.84
CA TYR A 140 9.15 -18.77 -4.74
C TYR A 140 8.67 -20.18 -4.43
N ASP A 141 8.73 -20.55 -3.15
CA ASP A 141 8.07 -21.75 -2.62
C ASP A 141 6.55 -21.57 -2.62
N PHE A 142 6.08 -20.33 -2.32
CA PHE A 142 4.68 -19.98 -2.27
C PHE A 142 4.35 -18.71 -3.06
N VAL A 143 3.25 -18.75 -3.82
CA VAL A 143 2.56 -17.58 -4.37
C VAL A 143 1.19 -17.50 -3.70
N ILE A 144 0.93 -16.41 -3.00
CA ILE A 144 -0.33 -16.14 -2.30
C ILE A 144 -1.12 -15.15 -3.14
N THR A 145 -2.26 -15.57 -3.68
CA THR A 145 -3.11 -14.74 -4.54
C THR A 145 -4.39 -14.37 -3.81
N GLU A 146 -4.54 -13.10 -3.48
CA GLU A 146 -5.78 -12.56 -2.94
C GLU A 146 -6.75 -12.23 -4.07
N ILE A 147 -7.98 -12.73 -3.96
CA ILE A 147 -9.06 -12.38 -4.89
C ILE A 147 -9.90 -11.26 -4.29
N GLY A 148 -9.91 -10.11 -4.96
CA GLY A 148 -10.76 -8.97 -4.62
C GLY A 148 -12.25 -9.28 -4.76
N GLY A 149 -13.09 -8.41 -4.22
CA GLY A 149 -14.54 -8.59 -4.21
C GLY A 149 -15.02 -9.70 -3.25
N THR A 150 -16.25 -10.11 -3.45
CA THR A 150 -16.96 -11.09 -2.62
C THR A 150 -17.35 -12.29 -3.50
N VAL A 151 -17.17 -13.50 -3.00
CA VAL A 151 -17.63 -14.72 -3.68
C VAL A 151 -19.14 -14.66 -3.87
N GLY A 152 -19.58 -14.83 -5.11
CA GLY A 152 -20.97 -14.66 -5.56
C GLY A 152 -21.22 -13.37 -6.35
N ASP A 153 -20.29 -12.41 -6.33
CA ASP A 153 -20.34 -11.23 -7.19
C ASP A 153 -20.02 -11.62 -8.64
N ILE A 154 -20.77 -11.06 -9.59
CA ILE A 154 -20.63 -11.36 -11.02
C ILE A 154 -19.21 -11.08 -11.52
N GLU A 155 -18.61 -10.01 -11.04
CA GLU A 155 -17.29 -9.54 -11.44
C GLU A 155 -16.18 -10.54 -11.05
N ALA A 156 -16.37 -11.30 -9.96
CA ALA A 156 -15.38 -12.24 -9.45
C ALA A 156 -15.43 -13.62 -10.17
N LEU A 157 -16.51 -13.93 -10.88
CA LEU A 157 -16.74 -15.27 -11.45
C LEU A 157 -15.61 -15.76 -12.37
N PRO A 158 -15.03 -14.97 -13.29
CA PRO A 158 -13.93 -15.45 -14.14
C PRO A 158 -12.68 -15.84 -13.32
N PHE A 159 -12.39 -15.13 -12.23
CA PHE A 159 -11.29 -15.46 -11.34
C PHE A 159 -11.56 -16.75 -10.55
N ILE A 160 -12.77 -16.91 -10.02
CA ILE A 160 -13.17 -18.12 -9.29
C ILE A 160 -13.13 -19.34 -10.21
N GLU A 161 -13.60 -19.21 -11.45
CA GLU A 161 -13.51 -20.28 -12.45
C GLU A 161 -12.07 -20.64 -12.78
N ALA A 162 -11.19 -19.66 -12.97
CA ALA A 162 -9.77 -19.91 -13.19
C ALA A 162 -9.10 -20.64 -12.03
N ILE A 163 -9.44 -20.28 -10.77
CA ILE A 163 -8.97 -20.97 -9.56
C ILE A 163 -9.48 -22.42 -9.55
N ARG A 164 -10.75 -22.65 -9.86
CA ARG A 164 -11.32 -24.01 -9.94
C ARG A 164 -10.53 -24.88 -10.90
N GLN A 165 -10.18 -24.34 -12.08
CA GLN A 165 -9.36 -25.05 -13.06
C GLN A 165 -7.93 -25.28 -12.54
N LEU A 166 -7.28 -24.28 -11.94
CA LEU A 166 -5.94 -24.42 -11.37
C LEU A 166 -5.88 -25.45 -10.25
N ARG A 167 -6.91 -25.54 -9.42
CA ARG A 167 -6.98 -26.56 -8.37
C ARG A 167 -7.02 -27.97 -8.96
N TRP A 168 -7.72 -28.14 -10.08
CA TRP A 168 -7.72 -29.42 -10.81
C TRP A 168 -6.36 -29.72 -11.45
N GLU A 169 -5.73 -28.74 -12.09
CA GLU A 169 -4.43 -28.87 -12.76
C GLU A 169 -3.28 -29.16 -11.78
N LEU A 170 -3.27 -28.49 -10.63
CA LEU A 170 -2.14 -28.47 -9.70
C LEU A 170 -2.32 -29.39 -8.48
N GLY A 171 -3.55 -29.87 -8.26
CA GLY A 171 -3.86 -30.76 -7.12
C GLY A 171 -3.45 -30.17 -5.77
N ARG A 172 -2.72 -30.93 -4.96
CA ARG A 172 -2.29 -30.52 -3.60
C ARG A 172 -1.41 -29.26 -3.57
N ARG A 173 -0.84 -28.84 -4.71
CA ARG A 173 -0.06 -27.60 -4.78
C ARG A 173 -0.91 -26.35 -4.79
N CYS A 174 -2.22 -26.47 -4.80
CA CYS A 174 -3.17 -25.38 -4.90
C CYS A 174 -4.23 -25.50 -3.81
N ILE A 175 -4.25 -24.58 -2.85
CA ILE A 175 -5.22 -24.56 -1.75
C ILE A 175 -6.01 -23.26 -1.74
N CYS A 176 -7.22 -23.32 -1.17
CA CYS A 176 -8.10 -22.16 -0.98
C CYS A 176 -8.32 -21.89 0.52
N VAL A 177 -7.96 -20.69 0.94
CA VAL A 177 -8.26 -20.10 2.25
C VAL A 177 -9.44 -19.17 2.06
N HIS A 178 -10.56 -19.44 2.70
CA HIS A 178 -11.78 -18.66 2.55
C HIS A 178 -12.11 -17.89 3.82
N LEU A 179 -12.18 -16.55 3.72
CA LEU A 179 -12.56 -15.67 4.80
C LEU A 179 -14.07 -15.49 4.81
N THR A 180 -14.65 -15.56 6.00
CA THR A 180 -16.07 -15.31 6.23
C THR A 180 -16.29 -14.50 7.50
N TYR A 181 -17.52 -14.08 7.73
CA TYR A 181 -17.90 -13.30 8.89
C TYR A 181 -18.88 -14.06 9.80
N VAL A 182 -18.60 -14.04 11.10
CA VAL A 182 -19.49 -14.53 12.15
C VAL A 182 -19.95 -13.32 12.99
N PRO A 183 -21.08 -12.68 12.63
CA PRO A 183 -21.57 -11.51 13.34
C PRO A 183 -22.06 -11.85 14.73
N TYR A 184 -21.86 -10.92 15.65
CA TYR A 184 -22.54 -10.88 16.93
C TYR A 184 -23.80 -10.01 16.81
N ILE A 185 -24.97 -10.59 17.09
CA ILE A 185 -26.23 -9.86 17.08
C ILE A 185 -26.50 -9.33 18.48
N SER A 186 -26.23 -8.07 18.73
CA SER A 186 -26.33 -7.45 20.05
C SER A 186 -27.72 -7.57 20.69
N ALA A 187 -28.81 -7.44 19.91
CA ALA A 187 -30.16 -7.58 20.38
C ALA A 187 -30.48 -9.01 20.85
N ALA A 188 -29.95 -10.01 20.21
CA ALA A 188 -30.11 -11.43 20.56
C ALA A 188 -29.02 -11.95 21.50
N LYS A 189 -27.96 -11.16 21.72
CA LYS A 189 -26.76 -11.53 22.50
C LYS A 189 -26.15 -12.88 22.05
N GLU A 190 -26.07 -13.10 20.73
CA GLU A 190 -25.57 -14.35 20.19
C GLU A 190 -24.78 -14.19 18.89
N LEU A 191 -23.84 -15.12 18.66
CA LEU A 191 -23.07 -15.25 17.44
C LEU A 191 -23.84 -16.07 16.39
N LYS A 192 -23.80 -15.64 15.13
CA LYS A 192 -24.53 -16.27 14.02
C LYS A 192 -23.59 -16.85 12.98
N THR A 193 -23.63 -18.16 12.80
CA THR A 193 -22.79 -18.88 11.80
C THR A 193 -23.47 -19.02 10.42
N LYS A 194 -24.72 -18.60 10.26
CA LYS A 194 -25.43 -18.72 8.99
C LYS A 194 -24.77 -17.94 7.83
N PRO A 195 -24.28 -16.71 8.01
CA PRO A 195 -23.58 -15.99 6.95
C PRO A 195 -22.36 -16.77 6.42
N THR A 196 -21.55 -17.34 7.33
CA THR A 196 -20.44 -18.23 6.99
C THR A 196 -20.87 -19.44 6.16
N GLN A 197 -21.94 -20.13 6.61
CA GLN A 197 -22.46 -21.31 5.91
C GLN A 197 -22.94 -20.97 4.50
N HIS A 198 -23.59 -19.82 4.30
CA HIS A 198 -24.05 -19.37 3.00
C HIS A 198 -22.89 -18.99 2.09
N SER A 199 -21.89 -18.27 2.61
CA SER A 199 -20.70 -17.89 1.86
C SER A 199 -19.94 -19.11 1.35
N VAL A 200 -19.72 -20.11 2.20
CA VAL A 200 -19.06 -21.37 1.79
C VAL A 200 -19.90 -22.12 0.76
N LYS A 201 -21.24 -22.14 0.91
CA LYS A 201 -22.11 -22.76 -0.11
C LYS A 201 -22.01 -22.09 -1.47
N LEU A 202 -21.93 -20.75 -1.52
CA LEU A 202 -21.73 -20.03 -2.78
C LEU A 202 -20.39 -20.45 -3.42
N LEU A 203 -19.31 -20.49 -2.67
CA LEU A 203 -18.00 -20.96 -3.16
C LEU A 203 -18.07 -22.41 -3.68
N GLN A 204 -18.77 -23.29 -2.95
CA GLN A 204 -18.98 -24.67 -3.37
C GLN A 204 -19.83 -24.79 -4.65
N GLN A 205 -20.81 -23.93 -4.85
CA GLN A 205 -21.62 -23.86 -6.09
C GLN A 205 -20.77 -23.52 -7.30
N GLU A 206 -19.72 -22.69 -7.11
CA GLU A 206 -18.70 -22.40 -8.12
C GLU A 206 -17.65 -23.51 -8.28
N GLY A 207 -17.83 -24.66 -7.59
CA GLY A 207 -16.98 -25.85 -7.69
C GLY A 207 -15.70 -25.81 -6.88
N ILE A 208 -15.58 -24.91 -5.88
CA ILE A 208 -14.44 -24.83 -4.99
C ILE A 208 -14.82 -25.23 -3.58
N GLN A 209 -14.22 -26.32 -3.08
CA GLN A 209 -14.22 -26.66 -1.66
C GLN A 209 -13.07 -25.90 -0.98
N PRO A 210 -13.33 -25.03 0.03
CA PRO A 210 -12.25 -24.39 0.77
C PRO A 210 -11.46 -25.43 1.59
N ASP A 211 -10.15 -25.25 1.66
CA ASP A 211 -9.26 -26.10 2.46
C ASP A 211 -9.15 -25.60 3.89
N ILE A 212 -9.24 -24.27 4.07
CA ILE A 212 -9.12 -23.58 5.34
C ILE A 212 -10.20 -22.50 5.41
N LEU A 213 -10.82 -22.36 6.57
CA LEU A 213 -11.74 -21.25 6.87
C LEU A 213 -11.12 -20.31 7.88
N VAL A 214 -11.15 -19.01 7.59
CA VAL A 214 -10.80 -17.95 8.53
C VAL A 214 -12.08 -17.20 8.88
N LEU A 215 -12.48 -17.26 10.14
CA LEU A 215 -13.73 -16.68 10.64
C LEU A 215 -13.45 -15.32 11.28
N ARG A 216 -13.75 -14.23 10.57
CA ARG A 216 -13.71 -12.88 11.14
C ARG A 216 -14.84 -12.73 12.18
N THR A 217 -14.52 -12.25 13.36
CA THR A 217 -15.49 -12.11 14.46
C THR A 217 -14.97 -11.12 15.51
N GLU A 218 -15.88 -10.40 16.14
CA GLU A 218 -15.58 -9.49 17.25
C GLU A 218 -15.39 -10.24 18.59
N HIS A 219 -16.03 -11.41 18.72
CA HIS A 219 -16.02 -12.20 19.96
C HIS A 219 -15.42 -13.58 19.73
N GLN A 220 -14.73 -14.10 20.74
CA GLN A 220 -14.18 -15.45 20.70
C GLN A 220 -15.27 -16.50 20.49
N LEU A 221 -15.09 -17.37 19.51
CA LEU A 221 -16.02 -18.44 19.18
C LEU A 221 -15.80 -19.65 20.11
N PRO A 222 -16.88 -20.18 20.72
CA PRO A 222 -16.78 -21.42 21.49
C PRO A 222 -16.31 -22.58 20.61
N PRO A 223 -15.48 -23.53 21.15
CA PRO A 223 -15.02 -24.69 20.39
C PRO A 223 -16.13 -25.53 19.74
N ALA A 224 -17.28 -25.63 20.39
CA ALA A 224 -18.45 -26.31 19.83
C ALA A 224 -18.98 -25.62 18.55
N MET A 225 -18.88 -24.29 18.48
CA MET A 225 -19.29 -23.51 17.31
C MET A 225 -18.31 -23.71 16.15
N LEU A 226 -16.99 -23.73 16.41
CA LEU A 226 -15.97 -24.02 15.40
C LEU A 226 -16.19 -25.42 14.80
N LYS A 227 -16.43 -26.43 15.63
CA LYS A 227 -16.75 -27.79 15.17
C LYS A 227 -18.03 -27.83 14.32
N LYS A 228 -19.07 -27.10 14.74
CA LYS A 228 -20.31 -26.97 13.97
C LYS A 228 -20.05 -26.35 12.60
N VAL A 229 -19.27 -25.26 12.51
CA VAL A 229 -18.91 -24.60 11.24
C VAL A 229 -18.12 -25.59 10.37
N ALA A 230 -17.12 -26.25 10.91
CA ALA A 230 -16.32 -27.27 10.23
C ALA A 230 -17.20 -28.32 9.56
N GLN A 231 -18.17 -28.87 10.32
CA GLN A 231 -19.11 -29.89 9.85
C GLN A 231 -20.03 -29.38 8.73
N PHE A 232 -20.61 -28.18 8.88
CA PHE A 232 -21.51 -27.61 7.87
C PHE A 232 -20.79 -27.20 6.59
N CYS A 233 -19.52 -26.81 6.70
CA CYS A 233 -18.71 -26.35 5.58
C CYS A 233 -17.83 -27.43 4.96
N ASN A 234 -17.89 -28.65 5.50
CA ASN A 234 -17.09 -29.80 5.05
C ASN A 234 -15.57 -29.52 5.04
N VAL A 235 -15.10 -28.88 6.14
CA VAL A 235 -13.69 -28.56 6.38
C VAL A 235 -13.26 -29.28 7.65
N SER A 236 -12.00 -29.74 7.72
CA SER A 236 -11.48 -30.35 8.96
C SER A 236 -11.50 -29.34 10.11
N ALA A 237 -11.82 -29.82 11.32
CA ALA A 237 -12.04 -28.95 12.47
C ALA A 237 -10.80 -28.12 12.87
N ASP A 238 -9.61 -28.64 12.64
CA ASP A 238 -8.31 -28.00 12.84
C ASP A 238 -8.00 -26.92 11.78
N ALA A 239 -8.67 -26.97 10.63
CA ALA A 239 -8.53 -25.97 9.57
C ALA A 239 -9.59 -24.85 9.61
N VAL A 240 -10.29 -24.71 10.74
CA VAL A 240 -11.19 -23.59 11.01
C VAL A 240 -10.57 -22.71 12.08
N VAL A 241 -10.04 -21.56 11.68
CA VAL A 241 -9.38 -20.59 12.56
C VAL A 241 -10.22 -19.32 12.69
N GLN A 242 -10.09 -18.62 13.80
CA GLN A 242 -10.81 -17.36 14.03
C GLN A 242 -9.86 -16.16 13.94
N SER A 243 -10.30 -15.10 13.28
CA SER A 243 -9.62 -13.82 13.22
C SER A 243 -10.40 -12.81 14.06
N LEU A 244 -9.97 -12.64 15.30
CA LEU A 244 -10.51 -11.66 16.24
C LEU A 244 -10.02 -10.26 15.89
N ASP A 245 -10.79 -9.25 16.29
CA ASP A 245 -10.34 -7.87 16.28
C ASP A 245 -9.15 -7.71 17.24
N VAL A 246 -8.14 -7.03 16.75
CA VAL A 246 -6.89 -6.75 17.48
C VAL A 246 -6.58 -5.26 17.48
N PRO A 247 -5.87 -4.74 18.49
CA PRO A 247 -5.53 -3.31 18.57
C PRO A 247 -4.68 -2.81 17.39
N THR A 248 -3.90 -3.68 16.78
CA THR A 248 -3.10 -3.37 15.58
C THR A 248 -3.08 -4.57 14.63
N ILE A 249 -3.13 -4.29 13.33
CA ILE A 249 -3.06 -5.34 12.29
C ILE A 249 -1.78 -6.18 12.38
N TYR A 250 -0.72 -5.66 12.98
CA TYR A 250 0.56 -6.35 13.16
C TYR A 250 0.53 -7.47 14.21
N GLU A 251 -0.53 -7.58 15.01
CA GLU A 251 -0.76 -8.74 15.89
C GLU A 251 -1.37 -9.93 15.17
N VAL A 252 -2.00 -9.72 14.00
CA VAL A 252 -2.70 -10.79 13.27
C VAL A 252 -1.79 -11.98 12.96
N PRO A 253 -0.53 -11.83 12.49
CA PRO A 253 0.35 -12.98 12.26
C PRO A 253 0.52 -13.86 13.49
N LEU A 254 0.69 -13.25 14.69
CA LEU A 254 0.84 -13.99 15.95
C LEU A 254 -0.44 -14.77 16.28
N LYS A 255 -1.61 -14.13 16.13
CA LYS A 255 -2.90 -14.77 16.39
C LYS A 255 -3.22 -15.90 15.43
N MET A 256 -2.75 -15.82 14.19
CA MET A 256 -2.86 -16.92 13.22
C MET A 256 -1.89 -18.05 13.55
N HIS A 257 -0.66 -17.73 13.96
CA HIS A 257 0.33 -18.72 14.39
C HIS A 257 -0.12 -19.49 15.65
N GLU A 258 -0.66 -18.79 16.67
CA GLU A 258 -1.24 -19.43 17.87
C GLU A 258 -2.29 -20.51 17.52
N GLN A 259 -2.98 -20.35 16.40
CA GLN A 259 -3.95 -21.32 15.87
C GLN A 259 -3.37 -22.25 14.80
N ARG A 260 -2.03 -22.25 14.62
CA ARG A 260 -1.28 -23.13 13.72
C ARG A 260 -1.64 -22.95 12.23
N LEU A 261 -2.12 -21.78 11.80
CA LEU A 261 -2.52 -21.55 10.40
C LEU A 261 -1.39 -21.87 9.42
N ASP A 262 -0.18 -21.44 9.72
CA ASP A 262 1.03 -21.70 8.94
C ASP A 262 1.35 -23.20 8.83
N ASN A 263 1.26 -23.95 9.92
CA ASN A 263 1.46 -25.40 9.91
C ASN A 263 0.41 -26.10 9.04
N ILE A 264 -0.87 -25.72 9.21
CA ILE A 264 -1.99 -26.27 8.42
C ILE A 264 -1.78 -26.04 6.92
N ILE A 265 -1.33 -24.84 6.53
CA ILE A 265 -1.03 -24.49 5.13
C ILE A 265 0.09 -25.38 4.58
N ILE A 266 1.20 -25.54 5.32
CA ILE A 266 2.35 -26.34 4.90
C ILE A 266 1.94 -27.81 4.74
N GLU A 267 1.24 -28.37 5.73
CA GLU A 267 0.73 -29.75 5.72
C GLU A 267 -0.21 -30.00 4.52
N LYS A 268 -1.18 -29.10 4.29
CA LYS A 268 -2.13 -29.23 3.17
C LYS A 268 -1.47 -29.12 1.79
N THR A 269 -0.43 -28.30 1.67
CA THR A 269 0.33 -28.15 0.42
C THR A 269 1.39 -29.24 0.21
N GLY A 270 1.54 -30.15 1.19
CA GLY A 270 2.43 -31.31 1.09
C GLY A 270 3.91 -30.97 1.19
N LEU A 271 4.25 -29.86 1.82
CA LEU A 271 5.64 -29.53 2.15
C LEU A 271 6.01 -30.05 3.54
N GLU A 272 7.30 -30.22 3.75
CA GLU A 272 7.84 -30.53 5.07
C GLU A 272 7.90 -29.25 5.90
N VAL A 273 7.48 -29.32 7.18
CA VAL A 273 7.50 -28.19 8.10
C VAL A 273 8.94 -27.85 8.47
N LYS A 274 9.39 -26.67 8.09
CA LYS A 274 10.69 -26.11 8.48
C LYS A 274 10.55 -25.44 9.84
N GLY A 275 11.00 -26.03 10.93
CA GLY A 275 11.09 -25.42 12.26
C GLY A 275 9.93 -24.48 12.68
N GLU A 276 10.06 -23.79 13.79
CA GLU A 276 9.14 -22.73 14.21
C GLU A 276 9.47 -21.39 13.51
N PRO A 277 8.50 -20.48 13.33
CA PRO A 277 8.76 -19.19 12.68
C PRO A 277 9.60 -18.28 13.60
N ASP A 278 10.68 -17.70 13.06
CA ASP A 278 11.43 -16.65 13.75
C ASP A 278 10.68 -15.31 13.66
N LEU A 279 9.98 -14.98 14.71
CA LEU A 279 9.22 -13.72 14.86
C LEU A 279 9.88 -12.75 15.84
N THR A 280 11.15 -12.95 16.22
CA THR A 280 11.85 -12.14 17.22
C THR A 280 11.77 -10.64 16.90
N LYS A 281 12.22 -10.21 15.71
CA LYS A 281 12.17 -8.80 15.30
C LYS A 281 10.74 -8.24 15.18
N TRP A 282 9.79 -9.10 14.84
CA TRP A 282 8.38 -8.71 14.76
C TRP A 282 7.80 -8.46 16.15
N ASN A 283 8.13 -9.32 17.10
CA ASN A 283 7.75 -9.13 18.52
C ASN A 283 8.40 -7.91 19.11
N ASP A 284 9.69 -7.67 18.85
CA ASP A 284 10.41 -6.44 19.31
C ASP A 284 9.69 -5.16 18.83
N PHE A 285 9.24 -5.15 17.57
CA PHE A 285 8.44 -4.02 17.06
C PHE A 285 7.10 -3.88 17.80
N LEU A 286 6.38 -4.97 18.02
CA LEU A 286 5.10 -4.95 18.73
C LEU A 286 5.26 -4.51 20.18
N ASP A 287 6.32 -4.93 20.85
CA ASP A 287 6.61 -4.53 22.23
C ASP A 287 6.88 -3.03 22.34
N LYS A 288 7.64 -2.47 21.39
CA LYS A 288 7.85 -1.01 21.28
C LYS A 288 6.55 -0.28 21.00
N LEU A 289 5.78 -0.73 20.03
CA LEU A 289 4.50 -0.13 19.64
C LEU A 289 3.52 -0.07 20.83
N LYS A 290 3.42 -1.16 21.60
CA LYS A 290 2.52 -1.26 22.76
C LYS A 290 3.07 -0.62 24.02
N GLY A 291 4.40 -0.63 24.19
CA GLY A 291 5.10 -0.13 25.37
C GLY A 291 5.27 1.38 25.41
N ALA A 292 5.12 2.05 24.27
CA ALA A 292 5.34 3.49 24.13
C ALA A 292 4.35 4.31 24.98
N LYS A 293 4.89 5.12 25.92
CA LYS A 293 4.10 5.94 26.85
C LYS A 293 4.04 7.41 26.46
N GLN A 294 5.13 7.91 25.87
CA GLN A 294 5.23 9.31 25.45
C GLN A 294 4.60 9.47 24.06
N GLU A 295 3.76 10.47 23.92
CA GLU A 295 3.05 10.77 22.68
C GLU A 295 3.85 11.72 21.81
N VAL A 296 3.76 11.53 20.50
CA VAL A 296 4.14 12.50 19.46
C VAL A 296 2.89 12.78 18.66
N ARG A 297 2.52 14.07 18.57
CA ARG A 297 1.32 14.51 17.88
C ARG A 297 1.67 15.10 16.51
N ILE A 298 1.23 14.45 15.42
CA ILE A 298 1.49 14.85 14.06
C ILE A 298 0.20 15.34 13.40
N GLY A 299 0.28 16.50 12.73
CA GLY A 299 -0.77 17.00 11.85
C GLY A 299 -0.53 16.56 10.43
N LEU A 300 -1.48 15.83 9.82
CA LEU A 300 -1.46 15.47 8.40
C LEU A 300 -2.37 16.43 7.64
N VAL A 301 -1.76 17.39 6.95
CA VAL A 301 -2.47 18.40 6.15
C VAL A 301 -2.73 17.84 4.74
N GLY A 302 -3.98 17.56 4.45
CA GLY A 302 -4.39 16.94 3.19
C GLY A 302 -5.81 17.29 2.79
N LYS A 303 -6.23 16.85 1.61
CA LYS A 303 -7.59 17.08 1.08
C LYS A 303 -8.48 15.83 1.06
N TYR A 304 -7.91 14.65 1.29
CA TYR A 304 -8.64 13.37 1.32
C TYR A 304 -8.80 12.83 2.76
N VAL A 305 -8.96 13.73 3.71
CA VAL A 305 -8.93 13.42 5.15
C VAL A 305 -10.19 12.72 5.69
N ALA A 306 -11.27 12.67 4.90
CA ALA A 306 -12.49 11.97 5.29
C ALA A 306 -12.38 10.45 5.16
N LEU A 307 -11.41 9.94 4.41
CA LEU A 307 -11.10 8.52 4.29
C LEU A 307 -9.64 8.26 4.70
N GLN A 308 -9.44 7.57 5.81
CA GLN A 308 -8.10 7.26 6.33
C GLN A 308 -7.24 6.47 5.34
N ASP A 309 -7.84 5.54 4.60
CA ASP A 309 -7.11 4.73 3.61
C ASP A 309 -6.53 5.55 2.43
N ALA A 310 -6.92 6.83 2.27
CA ALA A 310 -6.34 7.71 1.25
C ALA A 310 -4.86 8.08 1.50
N TYR A 311 -4.39 7.95 2.75
CA TYR A 311 -3.01 8.24 3.17
C TYR A 311 -2.39 7.08 3.94
N LYS A 312 -2.86 5.86 3.70
CA LYS A 312 -2.52 4.66 4.47
C LYS A 312 -1.02 4.44 4.63
N SER A 313 -0.24 4.57 3.57
CA SER A 313 1.21 4.35 3.63
C SER A 313 1.93 5.42 4.46
N ILE A 314 1.45 6.68 4.48
CA ILE A 314 1.98 7.74 5.35
C ILE A 314 1.70 7.41 6.82
N ASP A 315 0.46 7.03 7.13
CA ASP A 315 0.04 6.66 8.48
C ASP A 315 0.90 5.53 9.05
N GLU A 316 1.07 4.46 8.26
CA GLU A 316 1.88 3.31 8.65
C GLU A 316 3.37 3.67 8.78
N SER A 317 3.90 4.55 7.92
CA SER A 317 5.29 5.01 7.99
C SER A 317 5.56 5.82 9.26
N LEU A 318 4.62 6.69 9.63
CA LEU A 318 4.67 7.45 10.89
C LEU A 318 4.56 6.52 12.11
N LEU A 319 3.65 5.54 12.05
CA LEU A 319 3.49 4.53 13.10
C LEU A 319 4.78 3.73 13.32
N HIS A 320 5.40 3.24 12.23
CA HIS A 320 6.67 2.52 12.28
C HIS A 320 7.76 3.39 12.92
N ALA A 321 7.94 4.62 12.43
CA ALA A 321 8.98 5.52 12.95
C ALA A 321 8.75 5.87 14.43
N CYS A 322 7.51 6.17 14.83
CA CYS A 322 7.18 6.43 16.22
C CYS A 322 7.47 5.22 17.12
N ALA A 323 7.08 4.01 16.70
CA ALA A 323 7.35 2.78 17.47
C ALA A 323 8.86 2.56 17.69
N TYR A 324 9.68 2.74 16.65
CA TYR A 324 11.14 2.59 16.77
C TYR A 324 11.82 3.66 17.65
N HIS A 325 11.16 4.81 17.85
CA HIS A 325 11.59 5.85 18.78
C HIS A 325 10.91 5.75 20.17
N ASP A 326 10.24 4.65 20.46
CA ASP A 326 9.48 4.42 21.71
C ASP A 326 8.45 5.53 21.98
N ARG A 327 7.76 5.96 20.92
CA ARG A 327 6.71 7.00 20.95
C ARG A 327 5.37 6.44 20.46
N ARG A 328 4.30 6.93 21.08
CA ARG A 328 2.94 6.67 20.63
C ARG A 328 2.54 7.75 19.64
N LEU A 329 2.20 7.33 18.41
CA LEU A 329 1.68 8.25 17.40
C LEU A 329 0.27 8.72 17.78
N LYS A 330 0.07 10.04 17.76
CA LYS A 330 -1.24 10.66 17.66
C LYS A 330 -1.31 11.44 16.36
N LEU A 331 -2.11 10.95 15.43
CA LEU A 331 -2.26 11.53 14.10
C LEU A 331 -3.59 12.25 13.98
N ASP A 332 -3.53 13.55 13.67
CA ASP A 332 -4.70 14.37 13.42
C ASP A 332 -4.76 14.73 11.92
N TYR A 333 -5.88 14.40 11.28
CA TYR A 333 -6.11 14.75 9.88
C TYR A 333 -6.70 16.15 9.77
N ILE A 334 -6.01 17.04 9.07
CA ILE A 334 -6.36 18.45 8.92
C ILE A 334 -6.74 18.72 7.48
N ASN A 335 -8.03 19.07 7.25
CA ASN A 335 -8.49 19.38 5.91
C ASN A 335 -7.91 20.71 5.43
N SER A 336 -7.07 20.65 4.40
CA SER A 336 -6.42 21.82 3.83
C SER A 336 -7.40 22.85 3.22
N GLU A 337 -8.61 22.46 2.85
CA GLU A 337 -9.64 23.37 2.35
C GLU A 337 -10.14 24.36 3.42
N HIS A 338 -9.99 24.01 4.69
CA HIS A 338 -10.46 24.80 5.82
C HIS A 338 -9.37 25.67 6.47
N ILE A 339 -8.12 25.58 6.03
CA ILE A 339 -7.01 26.34 6.60
C ILE A 339 -6.97 27.73 5.96
N THR A 340 -6.92 28.77 6.79
CA THR A 340 -6.82 30.18 6.44
C THR A 340 -5.82 30.88 7.35
N ASP A 341 -5.34 32.08 6.98
CA ASP A 341 -4.48 32.90 7.84
C ASP A 341 -5.12 33.20 9.22
N ALA A 342 -6.43 33.26 9.29
CA ALA A 342 -7.15 33.54 10.53
C ALA A 342 -7.19 32.37 11.53
N ASN A 343 -7.06 31.12 11.06
CA ASN A 343 -7.24 29.93 11.90
C ASN A 343 -6.05 28.98 11.93
N VAL A 344 -5.02 29.21 11.14
CA VAL A 344 -3.87 28.30 10.98
C VAL A 344 -3.18 28.02 12.31
N GLU A 345 -2.96 29.05 13.13
CA GLU A 345 -2.34 28.89 14.45
C GLU A 345 -3.19 28.00 15.34
N GLN A 346 -4.51 28.21 15.40
CA GLN A 346 -5.42 27.36 16.18
C GLN A 346 -5.39 25.91 15.74
N LEU A 347 -5.26 25.67 14.42
CA LEU A 347 -5.26 24.31 13.85
C LEU A 347 -3.93 23.61 14.01
N LEU A 348 -2.78 24.30 13.97
CA LEU A 348 -1.46 23.69 13.89
C LEU A 348 -0.62 23.78 15.17
N ALA A 349 -0.78 24.79 16.00
CA ALA A 349 0.11 25.05 17.16
C ALA A 349 0.20 23.94 18.20
N GLY A 350 -0.75 23.01 18.21
CA GLY A 350 -0.75 21.87 19.14
C GLY A 350 -0.05 20.60 18.61
N HIS A 351 0.62 20.68 17.46
CA HIS A 351 1.31 19.54 16.85
C HIS A 351 2.82 19.67 16.97
N ASP A 352 3.49 18.54 17.20
CA ASP A 352 4.95 18.47 17.31
C ASP A 352 5.64 18.49 15.93
N GLY A 353 4.92 18.08 14.90
CA GLY A 353 5.35 18.11 13.50
C GLY A 353 4.18 18.06 12.52
N ILE A 354 4.41 18.52 11.31
CA ILE A 354 3.40 18.57 10.25
C ILE A 354 3.87 17.80 9.03
N VAL A 355 2.99 16.95 8.47
CA VAL A 355 3.16 16.32 7.17
C VAL A 355 2.18 16.96 6.19
N VAL A 356 2.69 17.44 5.05
CA VAL A 356 1.86 17.95 3.96
C VAL A 356 1.75 16.87 2.89
N ALA A 357 0.56 16.30 2.79
CA ALA A 357 0.27 15.10 2.03
C ALA A 357 0.33 15.32 0.50
N PRO A 358 0.59 14.25 -0.29
CA PRO A 358 0.48 14.24 -1.74
C PRO A 358 -0.96 14.49 -2.23
N GLY A 359 -1.14 14.62 -3.55
CA GLY A 359 -2.42 14.79 -4.21
C GLY A 359 -2.29 15.43 -5.58
N PHE A 360 -3.43 15.73 -6.23
CA PHE A 360 -3.50 16.37 -7.56
C PHE A 360 -4.57 17.46 -7.60
N GLY A 361 -4.40 18.47 -8.48
CA GLY A 361 -5.38 19.51 -8.76
C GLY A 361 -5.53 20.56 -7.65
N GLN A 362 -6.28 21.62 -7.96
CA GLN A 362 -6.32 22.88 -7.21
C GLN A 362 -7.01 22.83 -5.84
N ARG A 363 -7.87 21.86 -5.58
CA ARG A 363 -8.67 21.81 -4.36
C ARG A 363 -7.78 21.74 -3.11
N GLY A 364 -7.97 22.67 -2.16
CA GLY A 364 -7.26 22.71 -0.88
C GLY A 364 -5.79 23.17 -0.94
N ILE A 365 -5.33 23.69 -2.07
CA ILE A 365 -3.92 24.09 -2.26
C ILE A 365 -3.57 25.33 -1.47
N GLU A 366 -4.41 26.38 -1.48
CA GLU A 366 -4.14 27.63 -0.77
C GLU A 366 -3.97 27.39 0.74
N GLY A 367 -4.80 26.51 1.34
CA GLY A 367 -4.62 26.16 2.74
C GLY A 367 -3.31 25.41 3.02
N LYS A 368 -2.76 24.64 2.06
CA LYS A 368 -1.42 24.07 2.19
C LYS A 368 -0.34 25.15 2.20
N TYR A 369 -0.44 26.18 1.36
CA TYR A 369 0.50 27.31 1.38
C TYR A 369 0.47 28.04 2.72
N VAL A 370 -0.73 28.33 3.24
CA VAL A 370 -0.90 28.98 4.55
C VAL A 370 -0.28 28.12 5.67
N ALA A 371 -0.54 26.82 5.66
CA ALA A 371 0.05 25.88 6.64
C ALA A 371 1.58 25.85 6.56
N LEU A 372 2.14 25.75 5.37
CA LEU A 372 3.58 25.70 5.12
C LEU A 372 4.29 27.00 5.54
N LYS A 373 3.69 28.16 5.22
CA LYS A 373 4.18 29.47 5.69
C LYS A 373 4.26 29.51 7.21
N TRP A 374 3.17 29.15 7.87
CA TRP A 374 3.12 29.15 9.33
C TRP A 374 4.19 28.21 9.93
N CYS A 375 4.30 26.97 9.42
CA CYS A 375 5.31 26.01 9.87
C CYS A 375 6.74 26.53 9.65
N ARG A 376 7.03 27.13 8.49
CA ARG A 376 8.34 27.70 8.19
C ARG A 376 8.69 28.84 9.14
N GLU A 377 7.76 29.75 9.41
CA GLU A 377 7.97 30.91 10.27
C GLU A 377 8.15 30.52 11.74
N HIS A 378 7.46 29.46 12.22
CA HIS A 378 7.50 28.98 13.60
C HIS A 378 8.49 27.84 13.83
N ASP A 379 9.31 27.47 12.83
CA ASP A 379 10.29 26.37 12.89
C ASP A 379 9.70 25.02 13.34
N VAL A 380 8.47 24.74 12.91
CA VAL A 380 7.83 23.45 13.15
C VAL A 380 8.43 22.40 12.21
N PRO A 381 8.87 21.24 12.69
CA PRO A 381 9.30 20.14 11.80
C PRO A 381 8.24 19.83 10.76
N THR A 382 8.62 19.91 9.46
CA THR A 382 7.65 19.81 8.36
C THR A 382 8.14 18.89 7.26
N PHE A 383 7.30 17.94 6.85
CA PHE A 383 7.57 17.01 5.79
C PHE A 383 6.57 17.21 4.63
N GLY A 384 7.04 17.65 3.45
CA GLY A 384 6.23 17.76 2.24
C GLY A 384 6.48 16.59 1.30
N ILE A 385 5.42 15.82 0.96
CA ILE A 385 5.55 14.66 0.08
C ILE A 385 4.89 14.97 -1.27
N CYS A 386 5.62 14.78 -2.37
CA CYS A 386 5.18 14.97 -3.76
C CYS A 386 4.54 16.37 -3.94
N LEU A 387 3.23 16.49 -4.07
CA LEU A 387 2.53 17.78 -4.10
C LEU A 387 2.85 18.64 -2.86
N GLY A 388 3.12 18.03 -1.71
CA GLY A 388 3.55 18.74 -0.51
C GLY A 388 4.88 19.47 -0.71
N MET A 389 5.87 18.83 -1.34
CA MET A 389 7.12 19.47 -1.75
C MET A 389 6.87 20.61 -2.75
N GLN A 390 6.04 20.39 -3.76
CA GLN A 390 5.69 21.43 -4.75
C GLN A 390 5.04 22.64 -4.08
N CYS A 391 4.16 22.41 -3.10
CA CYS A 391 3.59 23.48 -2.28
C CYS A 391 4.64 24.23 -1.45
N MET A 392 5.66 23.54 -0.90
CA MET A 392 6.80 24.18 -0.22
C MET A 392 7.56 25.12 -1.15
N VAL A 393 7.83 24.71 -2.38
CA VAL A 393 8.50 25.51 -3.41
C VAL A 393 7.68 26.77 -3.73
N ILE A 394 6.40 26.62 -4.00
CA ILE A 394 5.51 27.73 -4.36
C ILE A 394 5.38 28.72 -3.18
N GLU A 395 5.18 28.21 -1.96
CA GLU A 395 5.10 29.06 -0.76
C GLU A 395 6.39 29.87 -0.58
N PHE A 396 7.54 29.22 -0.71
CA PHE A 396 8.84 29.88 -0.57
C PHE A 396 9.07 30.94 -1.66
N ALA A 397 8.71 30.64 -2.90
CA ALA A 397 8.78 31.62 -4.00
C ALA A 397 7.92 32.86 -3.72
N ARG A 398 6.69 32.67 -3.27
CA ARG A 398 5.76 33.77 -2.98
C ARG A 398 6.20 34.64 -1.80
N ASN A 399 6.58 33.99 -0.69
CA ASN A 399 6.76 34.70 0.59
C ASN A 399 8.23 35.01 0.94
N VAL A 400 9.22 34.35 0.31
CA VAL A 400 10.65 34.59 0.56
C VAL A 400 11.31 35.27 -0.65
N LEU A 401 11.04 34.79 -1.87
CA LEU A 401 11.62 35.36 -3.09
C LEU A 401 10.80 36.55 -3.64
N GLY A 402 9.59 36.80 -3.12
CA GLY A 402 8.74 37.91 -3.56
C GLY A 402 8.04 37.71 -4.91
N MET A 403 8.02 36.51 -5.43
CA MET A 403 7.34 36.11 -6.67
C MET A 403 5.85 35.86 -6.39
N THR A 404 5.07 36.91 -6.22
CA THR A 404 3.70 36.87 -5.68
C THR A 404 2.72 36.02 -6.49
N ASP A 405 2.97 35.81 -7.79
CA ASP A 405 2.17 34.98 -8.70
C ASP A 405 2.77 33.59 -8.93
N ALA A 406 3.87 33.25 -8.24
CA ALA A 406 4.51 31.93 -8.40
C ALA A 406 3.51 30.79 -8.20
N ASN A 407 3.53 29.82 -9.13
CA ASN A 407 2.59 28.72 -9.12
C ASN A 407 3.13 27.49 -9.86
N SER A 408 2.36 26.42 -9.83
CA SER A 408 2.48 25.30 -10.75
C SER A 408 1.64 25.56 -12.00
N THR A 409 2.13 25.18 -13.18
CA THR A 409 1.34 25.20 -14.42
C THR A 409 0.16 24.21 -14.38
N GLU A 410 0.13 23.25 -13.44
CA GLU A 410 -1.05 22.43 -13.13
C GLU A 410 -2.20 23.28 -12.56
N MET A 411 -1.87 24.27 -11.71
CA MET A 411 -2.83 25.07 -10.96
C MET A 411 -3.21 26.35 -11.71
N ASP A 412 -2.22 26.98 -12.35
CA ASP A 412 -2.41 28.18 -13.17
C ASP A 412 -1.46 28.15 -14.38
N ALA A 413 -2.00 27.76 -15.51
CA ALA A 413 -1.25 27.74 -16.79
C ALA A 413 -0.78 29.13 -17.28
N LYS A 414 -1.20 30.22 -16.63
CA LYS A 414 -0.85 31.59 -17.01
C LYS A 414 0.13 32.26 -16.04
N THR A 415 0.58 31.54 -15.01
CA THR A 415 1.57 32.11 -14.07
C THR A 415 2.81 32.58 -14.81
N THR A 416 3.36 33.74 -14.41
CA THR A 416 4.60 34.24 -14.98
C THR A 416 5.84 33.69 -14.28
N HIS A 417 5.66 33.07 -13.09
CA HIS A 417 6.70 32.37 -12.34
C HIS A 417 6.28 30.91 -12.11
N ASN A 418 6.45 30.10 -13.15
CA ASN A 418 6.15 28.68 -13.14
C ASN A 418 7.25 27.87 -12.41
N VAL A 419 7.39 28.09 -11.11
CA VAL A 419 8.40 27.43 -10.27
C VAL A 419 8.20 25.92 -10.17
N ILE A 420 7.00 25.46 -10.49
CA ILE A 420 6.64 24.05 -10.74
C ILE A 420 6.05 23.98 -12.14
N ASP A 421 6.62 23.11 -12.99
CA ASP A 421 6.20 23.00 -14.38
C ASP A 421 6.02 21.55 -14.82
N LEU A 422 5.34 21.37 -15.95
CA LEU A 422 5.13 20.07 -16.58
C LEU A 422 6.46 19.53 -17.11
N MET A 423 6.79 18.28 -16.80
CA MET A 423 7.96 17.62 -17.36
C MET A 423 7.92 17.59 -18.89
N GLU A 424 9.06 17.74 -19.54
CA GLU A 424 9.15 17.78 -21.01
C GLU A 424 8.50 16.55 -21.65
N ASP A 425 8.73 15.36 -21.09
CA ASP A 425 8.17 14.09 -21.57
C ASP A 425 6.64 14.01 -21.43
N GLN A 426 6.06 14.85 -20.58
CA GLN A 426 4.62 14.88 -20.33
C GLN A 426 3.86 15.81 -21.28
N LYS A 427 4.55 16.71 -22.01
CA LYS A 427 3.92 17.68 -22.92
C LYS A 427 3.20 17.05 -24.12
N THR A 428 3.56 15.82 -24.48
CA THR A 428 2.95 15.08 -25.61
C THR A 428 1.96 14.01 -25.18
N VAL A 429 1.74 13.84 -23.88
CA VAL A 429 0.86 12.78 -23.33
C VAL A 429 -0.61 13.16 -23.49
N THR A 430 -1.40 12.30 -24.16
CA THR A 430 -2.84 12.44 -24.32
C THR A 430 -3.67 11.56 -23.40
N ASN A 431 -3.16 10.37 -23.03
CA ASN A 431 -3.79 9.46 -22.09
C ASN A 431 -3.29 9.73 -20.67
N LEU A 432 -4.19 9.83 -19.70
CA LEU A 432 -3.80 10.15 -18.31
C LEU A 432 -3.37 8.94 -17.48
N GLY A 433 -3.97 7.77 -17.69
CA GLY A 433 -3.65 6.57 -16.90
C GLY A 433 -2.28 5.98 -17.25
N GLY A 434 -1.47 5.65 -16.24
CA GLY A 434 -0.19 4.96 -16.39
C GLY A 434 0.91 5.72 -17.14
N THR A 435 0.79 7.06 -17.28
CA THR A 435 1.70 7.87 -18.10
C THR A 435 2.48 8.92 -17.31
N MET A 436 2.32 8.99 -16.00
CA MET A 436 3.14 9.80 -15.11
C MET A 436 4.58 9.25 -15.02
N ARG A 437 5.47 9.99 -14.39
CA ARG A 437 6.74 9.45 -13.93
C ARG A 437 6.42 8.50 -12.76
N LEU A 438 6.49 7.19 -13.04
CA LEU A 438 6.04 6.12 -12.16
C LEU A 438 7.16 5.14 -11.85
N GLY A 439 7.22 4.66 -10.60
CA GLY A 439 8.17 3.64 -10.17
C GLY A 439 9.44 4.20 -9.56
N ALA A 440 10.41 3.31 -9.38
CA ALA A 440 11.67 3.62 -8.70
C ALA A 440 12.66 4.31 -9.64
N TYR A 441 13.20 5.44 -9.17
CA TYR A 441 14.25 6.19 -9.86
C TYR A 441 15.42 6.48 -8.92
N ALA A 442 16.61 6.54 -9.48
CA ALA A 442 17.81 6.92 -8.76
C ALA A 442 17.75 8.38 -8.33
N CYS A 443 18.20 8.65 -7.10
CA CYS A 443 18.41 10.00 -6.60
C CYS A 443 19.78 10.09 -5.94
N ARG A 444 20.56 11.11 -6.28
CA ARG A 444 21.83 11.43 -5.63
C ARG A 444 21.62 12.54 -4.62
N VAL A 445 21.80 12.22 -3.37
CA VAL A 445 21.64 13.12 -2.23
C VAL A 445 22.92 13.92 -2.00
N LYS A 446 22.79 15.23 -1.78
CA LYS A 446 23.89 16.17 -1.54
C LYS A 446 24.52 15.90 -0.17
N PRO A 447 25.83 15.61 -0.08
CA PRO A 447 26.53 15.43 1.19
C PRO A 447 26.37 16.64 2.12
N GLY A 448 26.29 16.40 3.41
CA GLY A 448 26.17 17.46 4.44
C GLY A 448 24.75 17.91 4.73
N THR A 449 23.73 17.44 3.96
CA THR A 449 22.32 17.69 4.22
C THR A 449 21.76 16.75 5.29
N LYS A 450 20.66 17.13 5.96
CA LYS A 450 19.93 16.25 6.88
C LYS A 450 19.39 15.00 6.18
N VAL A 451 19.02 15.15 4.89
CA VAL A 451 18.61 14.03 4.05
C VAL A 451 19.74 13.02 3.90
N ALA A 452 20.97 13.46 3.58
CA ALA A 452 22.13 12.57 3.49
C ALA A 452 22.45 11.88 4.83
N GLN A 453 22.29 12.61 5.93
CA GLN A 453 22.46 12.05 7.29
C GLN A 453 21.40 10.98 7.59
N ALA A 454 20.14 11.23 7.22
CA ALA A 454 19.05 10.28 7.42
C ALA A 454 19.28 8.96 6.66
N TYR A 455 19.65 9.02 5.39
CA TYR A 455 19.91 7.81 4.58
C TYR A 455 21.24 7.13 4.91
N GLY A 456 22.23 7.86 5.44
CA GLY A 456 23.58 7.34 5.67
C GLY A 456 24.36 6.99 4.39
N LYS A 457 23.86 7.40 3.22
CA LYS A 457 24.42 7.18 1.88
C LYS A 457 23.96 8.26 0.92
N THR A 458 24.66 8.41 -0.22
CA THR A 458 24.37 9.44 -1.22
C THR A 458 23.56 8.94 -2.41
N ASP A 459 23.70 7.70 -2.80
CA ASP A 459 22.97 7.12 -3.92
C ASP A 459 21.81 6.29 -3.37
N ILE A 460 20.59 6.70 -3.67
CA ILE A 460 19.34 6.10 -3.23
C ILE A 460 18.42 5.84 -4.42
N GLU A 461 17.39 5.07 -4.19
CA GLU A 461 16.35 4.78 -5.19
C GLU A 461 14.99 4.87 -4.51
N GLU A 462 14.09 5.71 -5.05
CA GLU A 462 12.77 5.96 -4.47
C GLU A 462 11.68 5.98 -5.53
N ARG A 463 10.42 5.73 -5.13
CA ARG A 463 9.28 5.62 -6.04
C ARG A 463 8.61 6.96 -6.26
N HIS A 464 8.23 7.21 -7.51
CA HIS A 464 7.61 8.42 -7.98
C HIS A 464 6.19 8.18 -8.48
N ARG A 465 5.36 9.23 -8.40
CA ARG A 465 4.02 9.31 -8.99
C ARG A 465 3.64 10.76 -9.24
N HIS A 466 4.18 11.37 -10.30
CA HIS A 466 3.92 12.80 -10.62
C HIS A 466 4.12 13.12 -12.11
N ARG A 467 3.56 14.27 -12.56
CA ARG A 467 3.75 14.86 -13.89
C ARG A 467 4.49 16.17 -13.85
N PHE A 468 4.33 16.91 -12.75
CA PHE A 468 4.90 18.23 -12.55
C PHE A 468 6.06 18.13 -11.57
N GLU A 469 7.03 19.03 -11.73
CA GLU A 469 8.24 19.04 -10.93
C GLU A 469 8.83 20.44 -10.81
N PHE A 470 9.87 20.58 -9.97
CA PHE A 470 10.60 21.82 -9.78
C PHE A 470 11.20 22.30 -11.11
N ASN A 471 10.95 23.58 -11.46
CA ASN A 471 11.54 24.20 -12.64
C ASN A 471 12.97 24.66 -12.35
N ASP A 472 13.92 24.00 -12.98
CA ASP A 472 15.35 24.19 -12.73
C ASP A 472 15.90 25.58 -13.08
N GLU A 473 15.18 26.38 -13.88
CA GLU A 473 15.52 27.77 -14.19
C GLU A 473 15.57 28.67 -12.94
N TYR A 474 14.84 28.31 -11.90
CA TYR A 474 14.79 29.03 -10.63
C TYR A 474 15.78 28.50 -9.57
N ARG A 475 16.49 27.40 -9.81
CA ARG A 475 17.34 26.69 -8.83
C ARG A 475 18.28 27.65 -8.07
N GLN A 476 19.04 28.46 -8.78
CA GLN A 476 20.02 29.35 -8.18
C GLN A 476 19.37 30.35 -7.21
N GLN A 477 18.20 30.90 -7.58
CA GLN A 477 17.49 31.90 -6.76
C GLN A 477 17.00 31.26 -5.44
N PHE A 478 16.55 29.99 -5.49
CA PHE A 478 16.14 29.25 -4.30
C PHE A 478 17.32 28.90 -3.39
N GLU A 479 18.44 28.45 -3.98
CA GLU A 479 19.65 28.10 -3.20
C GLU A 479 20.27 29.34 -2.55
N ASP A 480 20.33 30.49 -3.23
CA ASP A 480 20.82 31.76 -2.68
C ASP A 480 19.96 32.25 -1.51
N ALA A 481 18.67 31.95 -1.50
CA ALA A 481 17.76 32.29 -0.42
C ALA A 481 17.69 31.24 0.69
N GLY A 482 18.47 30.15 0.60
CA GLY A 482 18.61 29.14 1.65
C GLY A 482 17.79 27.86 1.47
N MET A 483 17.06 27.69 0.36
CA MET A 483 16.43 26.40 0.01
C MET A 483 17.39 25.57 -0.83
N THR A 484 18.03 24.62 -0.21
CA THR A 484 18.98 23.72 -0.86
C THR A 484 18.25 22.63 -1.65
N ILE A 485 18.65 22.42 -2.92
CA ILE A 485 18.31 21.20 -3.65
C ILE A 485 19.18 20.07 -3.07
N ALA A 486 18.57 19.28 -2.17
CA ALA A 486 19.26 18.29 -1.36
C ALA A 486 19.39 16.92 -2.06
N GLY A 487 18.68 16.69 -3.16
CA GLY A 487 18.76 15.49 -3.96
C GLY A 487 18.36 15.74 -5.41
N VAL A 488 19.05 15.08 -6.33
CA VAL A 488 18.79 15.20 -7.77
C VAL A 488 18.82 13.83 -8.44
N ASN A 489 18.01 13.64 -9.48
CA ASN A 489 18.16 12.49 -10.34
C ASN A 489 19.49 12.59 -11.11
N PRO A 490 20.37 11.58 -11.08
CA PRO A 490 21.70 11.67 -11.67
C PRO A 490 21.71 11.68 -13.21
N GLU A 491 20.63 11.24 -13.86
CA GLU A 491 20.51 11.17 -15.32
C GLU A 491 19.87 12.44 -15.89
N SER A 492 18.76 12.88 -15.30
CA SER A 492 17.97 14.03 -15.79
C SER A 492 18.34 15.36 -15.13
N GLY A 493 18.99 15.34 -13.96
CA GLY A 493 19.27 16.54 -13.16
C GLY A 493 18.07 17.08 -12.38
N LEU A 494 16.89 16.46 -12.49
CA LEU A 494 15.66 16.88 -11.84
C LEU A 494 15.78 16.93 -10.32
N ALA A 495 15.22 17.99 -9.71
CA ALA A 495 15.20 18.15 -8.27
C ALA A 495 14.24 17.13 -7.61
N GLU A 496 14.79 16.24 -6.80
CA GLU A 496 14.06 15.17 -6.10
C GLU A 496 13.77 15.51 -4.64
N VAL A 497 14.62 16.32 -4.03
CA VAL A 497 14.53 16.67 -2.61
C VAL A 497 14.94 18.11 -2.40
N ILE A 498 14.15 18.84 -1.60
CA ILE A 498 14.49 20.16 -1.07
C ILE A 498 14.68 20.10 0.44
N GLU A 499 15.61 20.92 0.94
CA GLU A 499 15.86 21.12 2.37
C GLU A 499 16.05 22.61 2.67
N LEU A 500 15.31 23.14 3.64
CA LEU A 500 15.48 24.54 4.04
C LEU A 500 16.57 24.66 5.11
N THR A 501 17.64 25.34 4.77
CA THR A 501 18.81 25.56 5.64
C THR A 501 18.41 26.39 6.86
N GLY A 502 18.96 26.04 8.02
CA GLY A 502 18.73 26.76 9.28
C GLY A 502 17.43 26.41 10.01
N LYS A 503 16.58 25.55 9.43
CA LYS A 503 15.39 25.03 10.12
C LYS A 503 15.70 23.72 10.82
N ARG A 504 14.98 23.43 11.93
CA ARG A 504 15.14 22.19 12.69
C ARG A 504 14.95 20.97 11.80
N TRP A 505 13.85 20.92 11.04
CA TRP A 505 13.60 19.89 10.02
C TRP A 505 12.51 20.41 9.05
N TYR A 506 12.87 20.79 7.82
CA TYR A 506 11.94 21.27 6.80
C TYR A 506 12.39 20.71 5.47
N ILE A 507 11.81 19.56 5.11
CA ILE A 507 12.23 18.74 3.96
C ILE A 507 11.03 18.41 3.09
N GLY A 508 11.21 18.52 1.78
CA GLY A 508 10.25 18.10 0.77
C GLY A 508 10.84 17.05 -0.15
N THR A 509 10.08 16.02 -0.50
CA THR A 509 10.47 15.00 -1.47
C THR A 509 9.49 14.95 -2.62
N GLN A 510 9.99 14.90 -3.88
CA GLN A 510 9.16 14.71 -5.06
C GLN A 510 8.68 13.26 -5.17
N TYR A 511 9.48 12.32 -4.68
CA TYR A 511 9.13 10.91 -4.55
C TYR A 511 8.28 10.64 -3.30
N HIS A 512 7.80 9.40 -3.21
CA HIS A 512 6.93 8.89 -2.15
C HIS A 512 7.69 7.94 -1.23
N PRO A 513 8.38 8.43 -0.18
CA PRO A 513 9.15 7.59 0.74
C PRO A 513 8.28 6.64 1.55
N GLU A 514 6.98 6.95 1.71
CA GLU A 514 6.02 6.13 2.43
C GLU A 514 5.84 4.73 1.81
N TYR A 515 6.05 4.57 0.50
CA TYR A 515 5.95 3.27 -0.15
C TYR A 515 7.09 2.31 0.21
N SER A 516 8.20 2.84 0.73
CA SER A 516 9.39 2.04 1.08
C SER A 516 9.51 1.73 2.57
N SER A 517 8.57 2.22 3.41
CA SER A 517 8.57 1.94 4.86
C SER A 517 7.92 0.61 5.19
N THR A 518 8.61 -0.23 5.93
CA THR A 518 8.08 -1.52 6.40
C THR A 518 8.26 -1.70 7.91
N VAL A 519 7.58 -2.69 8.48
CA VAL A 519 7.69 -3.01 9.92
C VAL A 519 9.14 -3.26 10.36
N LEU A 520 9.89 -4.00 9.55
CA LEU A 520 11.27 -4.36 9.89
C LEU A 520 12.33 -3.36 9.42
N ASN A 521 11.95 -2.45 8.50
CA ASN A 521 12.82 -1.41 7.97
C ASN A 521 12.02 -0.12 7.77
N PRO A 522 11.76 0.64 8.86
CA PRO A 522 11.10 1.95 8.74
C PRO A 522 11.95 2.89 7.91
N HIS A 523 11.29 3.69 7.09
CA HIS A 523 11.98 4.54 6.13
C HIS A 523 12.83 5.64 6.81
N PRO A 524 14.08 5.88 6.37
CA PRO A 524 15.03 6.78 7.03
C PRO A 524 14.53 8.21 7.22
N LEU A 525 13.78 8.77 6.26
CA LEU A 525 13.25 10.13 6.38
C LEU A 525 12.16 10.25 7.45
N PHE A 526 11.27 9.26 7.58
CA PHE A 526 10.29 9.25 8.67
C PHE A 526 10.97 9.06 10.03
N MET A 527 12.02 8.21 10.10
CA MET A 527 12.85 8.07 11.31
C MET A 527 13.51 9.40 11.70
N SER A 528 14.13 10.09 10.75
CA SER A 528 14.78 11.39 10.95
C SER A 528 13.76 12.47 11.33
N PHE A 529 12.58 12.49 10.70
CA PHE A 529 11.51 13.42 11.02
C PHE A 529 11.07 13.28 12.49
N ILE A 530 10.75 12.07 12.94
CA ILE A 530 10.36 11.82 14.34
C ILE A 530 11.53 12.13 15.29
N SER A 531 12.78 11.75 14.93
CA SER A 531 13.97 12.10 15.73
C SER A 531 14.11 13.60 15.94
N SER A 532 13.84 14.42 14.93
CA SER A 532 13.92 15.88 15.02
C SER A 532 12.87 16.52 15.95
N ILE A 533 11.78 15.80 16.20
CA ILE A 533 10.70 16.24 17.09
C ILE A 533 11.04 15.95 18.56
N ILE A 534 11.68 14.81 18.81
CA ILE A 534 11.91 14.32 20.19
C ILE A 534 13.23 14.77 20.80
N ASN A 535 14.16 15.28 20.00
CA ASN A 535 15.46 15.83 20.41
C ASN A 535 15.43 17.36 20.35
#